data_0a77e0b40a082b3d33b3ba2a3e8d29bc
#
_entry.id   0a77e0b40a082b3d33b3ba2a3e8d29bc
#
_cell.length_a   1.000
_cell.length_b   1.000
_cell.length_c   1.000
_cell.angle_alpha   90.00
_cell.angle_beta   90.00
_cell.angle_gamma   90.00
#
_symmetry.space_group_name_H-M   'P 1'
#
loop_
_entity.id
_entity.type
_entity.pdbx_description
1 polymer ?
#
loop_
_entity_poly.entity_id
_entity_poly.type
_entity_poly.pdbx_seq_one_letter_code
_entity_poly.pdbx_strand_id
1 'polypeptide(L)'
;MPFRPSETCLVYHSSDLDRTARFYREAFDIRFEKRGSGRDAFLFARLSPDFSISFNQGQPEVGKSPIMTFTLAEGGIADAVAALAANGATIVAPVGAAPDGHGAVLLDPDRHRLGLYQPASKPVSRH
;
A
#
# COMPACT_ATOMS: atom_id res chain seq x y z
N MET A 1 17.67 -28.69 -8.91
CA MET A 1 16.22 -28.39 -8.85
C MET A 1 16.02 -26.97 -8.37
N PRO A 2 15.28 -26.13 -9.08
CA PRO A 2 14.93 -24.81 -8.55
C PRO A 2 13.95 -24.94 -7.40
N PHE A 3 14.03 -24.01 -6.46
CA PHE A 3 13.06 -23.90 -5.39
C PHE A 3 11.87 -23.07 -5.89
N ARG A 4 10.66 -23.54 -5.67
CA ARG A 4 9.46 -22.83 -6.04
C ARG A 4 8.84 -22.21 -4.78
N PRO A 5 8.67 -20.88 -4.72
CA PRO A 5 8.00 -20.29 -3.58
C PRO A 5 6.52 -20.69 -3.56
N SER A 6 6.00 -20.98 -2.38
CA SER A 6 4.58 -21.25 -2.19
C SER A 6 3.80 -19.96 -1.96
N GLU A 7 4.48 -18.95 -1.39
CA GLU A 7 3.86 -17.66 -1.15
C GLU A 7 4.93 -16.57 -1.11
N THR A 8 4.50 -15.34 -1.28
CA THR A 8 5.37 -14.16 -1.25
C THR A 8 4.85 -13.19 -0.21
N CYS A 9 5.75 -12.65 0.60
CA CYS A 9 5.39 -11.62 1.59
C CYS A 9 6.28 -10.40 1.38
N LEU A 10 5.65 -9.23 1.25
CA LEU A 10 6.39 -7.96 1.28
C LEU A 10 6.52 -7.54 2.73
N VAL A 11 7.74 -7.23 3.14
CA VAL A 11 8.03 -6.84 4.52
C VAL A 11 8.56 -5.43 4.55
N TYR A 12 7.91 -4.59 5.34
CA TYR A 12 8.29 -3.20 5.56
C TYR A 12 8.48 -2.97 7.06
N HIS A 13 8.99 -1.82 7.42
CA HIS A 13 9.05 -1.38 8.82
C HIS A 13 8.11 -0.21 9.05
N SER A 14 7.54 -0.16 10.24
CA SER A 14 6.68 0.93 10.65
C SER A 14 7.10 1.40 12.04
N SER A 15 7.17 2.71 12.21
CA SER A 15 7.49 3.30 13.52
C SER A 15 6.26 3.33 14.45
N ASP A 16 5.06 3.18 13.88
CA ASP A 16 3.80 3.20 14.62
C ASP A 16 2.80 2.24 13.97
N LEU A 17 2.74 1.02 14.49
CA LEU A 17 1.91 -0.03 13.91
C LEU A 17 0.43 0.31 13.92
N ASP A 18 -0.06 0.95 14.99
CA ASP A 18 -1.50 1.29 15.07
C ASP A 18 -1.87 2.33 14.00
N ARG A 19 -1.01 3.30 13.76
CA ARG A 19 -1.21 4.30 12.71
C ARG A 19 -1.19 3.63 11.34
N THR A 20 -0.24 2.73 11.10
CA THR A 20 -0.15 1.99 9.83
C THR A 20 -1.40 1.14 9.61
N ALA A 21 -1.83 0.40 10.62
CA ALA A 21 -3.03 -0.45 10.51
C ALA A 21 -4.27 0.38 10.16
N ARG A 22 -4.43 1.52 10.82
CA ARG A 22 -5.58 2.40 10.58
C ARG A 22 -5.54 2.98 9.17
N PHE A 23 -4.36 3.44 8.73
CA PHE A 23 -4.21 4.02 7.40
C PHE A 23 -4.65 3.04 6.31
N TYR A 24 -4.12 1.82 6.33
CA TYR A 24 -4.44 0.84 5.29
C TYR A 24 -5.86 0.31 5.37
N ARG A 25 -6.42 0.22 6.58
CA ARG A 25 -7.82 -0.17 6.73
C ARG A 25 -8.75 0.88 6.14
N GLU A 26 -8.53 2.15 6.45
CA GLU A 26 -9.38 3.23 5.97
C GLU A 26 -9.21 3.51 4.50
N ALA A 27 -7.98 3.39 3.98
CA ALA A 27 -7.70 3.69 2.58
C ALA A 27 -8.05 2.54 1.63
N PHE A 28 -7.79 1.30 2.04
CA PHE A 28 -7.89 0.14 1.14
C PHE A 28 -8.71 -1.02 1.69
N ASP A 29 -9.28 -0.87 2.88
CA ASP A 29 -9.96 -1.96 3.59
C ASP A 29 -9.04 -3.18 3.80
N ILE A 30 -7.75 -2.94 3.95
CA ILE A 30 -6.80 -3.98 4.31
C ILE A 30 -6.77 -4.07 5.83
N ARG A 31 -7.16 -5.23 6.36
CA ARG A 31 -7.28 -5.45 7.80
C ARG A 31 -6.12 -6.29 8.28
N PHE A 32 -5.22 -5.66 9.01
CA PHE A 32 -4.05 -6.33 9.56
C PHE A 32 -4.37 -7.01 10.86
N GLU A 33 -3.76 -8.18 11.05
CA GLU A 33 -3.71 -8.87 12.33
C GLU A 33 -2.41 -8.46 13.02
N LYS A 34 -2.51 -7.97 14.26
CA LYS A 34 -1.33 -7.60 15.03
C LYS A 34 -0.83 -8.83 15.79
N ARG A 35 0.43 -9.19 15.59
CA ARG A 35 1.07 -10.35 16.19
C ARG A 35 2.33 -9.93 16.94
N GLY A 36 2.75 -10.75 17.89
CA GLY A 36 3.94 -10.47 18.70
C GLY A 36 3.71 -9.36 19.70
N SER A 37 4.78 -8.93 20.35
CA SER A 37 4.71 -7.87 21.35
C SER A 37 6.04 -7.12 21.43
N GLY A 38 5.99 -5.87 21.92
CA GLY A 38 7.19 -5.05 22.08
C GLY A 38 7.92 -4.83 20.77
N ARG A 39 9.23 -5.06 20.78
CA ARG A 39 10.06 -4.90 19.59
C ARG A 39 9.76 -5.90 18.49
N ASP A 40 9.18 -7.05 18.85
CA ASP A 40 8.89 -8.13 17.92
C ASP A 40 7.47 -8.05 17.38
N ALA A 41 6.74 -6.99 17.73
CA ALA A 41 5.38 -6.80 17.22
C ALA A 41 5.40 -6.55 15.71
N PHE A 42 4.41 -7.07 15.02
CA PHE A 42 4.25 -6.84 13.59
C PHE A 42 2.78 -6.93 13.19
N LEU A 43 2.48 -6.33 12.04
CA LEU A 43 1.18 -6.45 11.40
C LEU A 43 1.30 -7.44 10.25
N PHE A 44 0.26 -8.23 10.05
CA PHE A 44 0.21 -9.19 8.96
C PHE A 44 -1.15 -9.16 8.28
N ALA A 45 -1.18 -9.12 6.95
CA ALA A 45 -2.40 -9.23 6.18
C ALA A 45 -2.16 -10.06 4.93
N ARG A 46 -3.04 -11.01 4.67
CA ARG A 46 -3.01 -11.82 3.45
C ARG A 46 -3.93 -11.18 2.42
N LEU A 47 -3.38 -10.78 1.27
CA LEU A 47 -4.13 -10.12 0.22
C LEU A 47 -4.69 -11.11 -0.79
N SER A 48 -4.03 -12.25 -0.95
CA SER A 48 -4.48 -13.36 -1.78
C SER A 48 -3.93 -14.64 -1.18
N PRO A 49 -4.32 -15.82 -1.65
CA PRO A 49 -3.87 -17.08 -1.04
C PRO A 49 -2.35 -17.23 -0.93
N ASP A 50 -1.61 -16.61 -1.85
CA ASP A 50 -0.16 -16.73 -1.91
C ASP A 50 0.59 -15.41 -1.80
N PHE A 51 -0.09 -14.32 -1.40
CA PHE A 51 0.55 -13.03 -1.29
C PHE A 51 0.11 -12.28 -0.02
N SER A 52 1.08 -11.80 0.74
CA SER A 52 0.82 -11.11 2.00
C SER A 52 1.72 -9.88 2.16
N ILE A 53 1.35 -9.02 3.09
CA ILE A 53 2.14 -7.85 3.48
C ILE A 53 2.33 -7.88 4.99
N SER A 54 3.54 -7.55 5.44
CA SER A 54 3.87 -7.43 6.84
C SER A 54 4.54 -6.09 7.11
N PHE A 55 4.20 -5.47 8.24
CA PHE A 55 4.91 -4.31 8.76
C PHE A 55 5.50 -4.67 10.11
N ASN A 56 6.81 -4.67 10.21
CA ASN A 56 7.50 -4.96 11.46
C ASN A 56 7.75 -3.66 12.23
N GLN A 57 7.67 -3.74 13.56
CA GLN A 57 7.99 -2.58 14.38
C GLN A 57 9.46 -2.20 14.18
N GLY A 58 9.72 -0.95 13.85
CA GLY A 58 11.08 -0.46 13.63
C GLY A 58 11.11 0.81 12.82
N GLN A 59 12.32 1.25 12.48
CA GLN A 59 12.49 2.46 11.68
C GLN A 59 12.32 2.13 10.20
N PRO A 60 11.48 2.88 9.47
CA PRO A 60 11.31 2.67 8.04
C PRO A 60 12.59 2.96 7.27
N GLU A 61 12.90 2.09 6.31
CA GLU A 61 14.03 2.31 5.40
C GLU A 61 13.53 2.97 4.12
N VAL A 62 13.25 4.25 4.23
CA VAL A 62 12.67 5.04 3.14
C VAL A 62 13.60 5.09 1.94
N GLY A 63 13.04 4.83 0.76
CA GLY A 63 13.81 4.82 -0.49
C GLY A 63 14.50 3.51 -0.80
N LYS A 64 14.45 2.53 0.10
CA LYS A 64 15.06 1.21 -0.10
C LYS A 64 14.02 0.12 -0.32
N SER A 65 12.76 0.41 -0.01
CA SER A 65 11.67 -0.54 -0.21
C SER A 65 11.15 -0.49 -1.65
N PRO A 66 10.64 -1.59 -2.19
CA PRO A 66 9.93 -1.54 -3.47
C PRO A 66 8.68 -0.68 -3.36
N ILE A 67 8.16 -0.25 -4.51
CA ILE A 67 6.89 0.47 -4.54
C ILE A 67 5.76 -0.55 -4.46
N MET A 68 4.89 -0.39 -3.48
CA MET A 68 3.70 -1.22 -3.34
C MET A 68 2.60 -0.60 -4.20
N THR A 69 2.24 -1.25 -5.30
CA THR A 69 1.28 -0.69 -6.24
C THR A 69 -0.05 -1.44 -6.17
N PHE A 70 -1.13 -0.68 -6.01
CA PHE A 70 -2.49 -1.22 -6.00
C PHE A 70 -3.19 -0.84 -7.30
N THR A 71 -3.77 -1.82 -7.99
CA THR A 71 -4.56 -1.59 -9.19
C THR A 71 -6.01 -1.37 -8.80
N LEU A 72 -6.59 -0.28 -9.29
CA LEU A 72 -7.98 0.06 -9.00
C LEU A 72 -8.88 -0.55 -10.07
N ALA A 73 -9.50 -1.68 -9.75
CA ALA A 73 -10.32 -2.43 -10.69
C ALA A 73 -11.54 -1.65 -11.18
N GLU A 74 -12.08 -0.79 -10.33
CA GLU A 74 -13.28 -0.03 -10.64
C GLU A 74 -13.01 1.41 -11.10
N GLY A 75 -11.74 1.82 -11.13
CA GLY A 75 -11.38 3.20 -11.45
C GLY A 75 -11.50 4.13 -10.25
N GLY A 76 -11.65 5.43 -10.54
CA GLY A 76 -11.77 6.45 -9.49
C GLY A 76 -10.44 6.86 -8.88
N ILE A 77 -9.35 6.82 -9.66
CA ILE A 77 -8.01 7.12 -9.15
C ILE A 77 -7.91 8.54 -8.57
N ALA A 78 -8.60 9.52 -9.15
CA ALA A 78 -8.58 10.88 -8.63
C ALA A 78 -9.20 10.94 -7.24
N ASP A 79 -10.31 10.23 -7.03
CA ASP A 79 -10.98 10.18 -5.74
C ASP A 79 -10.17 9.40 -4.71
N ALA A 80 -9.52 8.31 -5.16
CA ALA A 80 -8.65 7.51 -4.31
C ALA A 80 -7.47 8.33 -3.80
N VAL A 81 -6.81 9.09 -4.68
CA VAL A 81 -5.69 9.95 -4.29
C VAL A 81 -6.13 10.99 -3.26
N ALA A 82 -7.30 11.61 -3.48
CA ALA A 82 -7.83 12.60 -2.54
C ALA A 82 -8.12 11.97 -1.17
N ALA A 83 -8.71 10.77 -1.16
CA ALA A 83 -9.03 10.07 0.08
C ALA A 83 -7.76 9.65 0.85
N LEU A 84 -6.75 9.18 0.13
CA LEU A 84 -5.48 8.81 0.76
C LEU A 84 -4.79 10.03 1.38
N ALA A 85 -4.79 11.16 0.68
CA ALA A 85 -4.22 12.39 1.21
C ALA A 85 -4.96 12.84 2.48
N ALA A 86 -6.28 12.72 2.50
CA ALA A 86 -7.08 13.04 3.68
C ALA A 86 -6.77 12.11 4.86
N ASN A 87 -6.29 10.89 4.60
CA ASN A 87 -5.93 9.91 5.62
C ASN A 87 -4.45 9.92 6.00
N GLY A 88 -3.70 10.93 5.56
CA GLY A 88 -2.32 11.12 6.00
C GLY A 88 -1.25 10.76 4.99
N ALA A 89 -1.62 10.40 3.77
CA ALA A 89 -0.64 10.16 2.70
C ALA A 89 -0.14 11.48 2.13
N THR A 90 1.09 11.47 1.62
CA THR A 90 1.68 12.61 0.93
C THR A 90 1.73 12.32 -0.57
N ILE A 91 1.20 13.22 -1.39
CA ILE A 91 1.22 13.04 -2.84
C ILE A 91 2.62 13.40 -3.37
N VAL A 92 3.26 12.43 -4.04
CA VAL A 92 4.58 12.64 -4.67
C VAL A 92 4.40 12.93 -6.15
N ALA A 93 3.60 12.11 -6.83
CA ALA A 93 3.26 12.33 -8.23
C ALA A 93 1.73 12.27 -8.35
N PRO A 94 1.09 13.38 -8.73
CA PRO A 94 -0.37 13.40 -8.86
C PRO A 94 -0.83 12.52 -10.01
N VAL A 95 -2.15 12.32 -10.12
CA VAL A 95 -2.71 11.50 -11.19
C VAL A 95 -2.21 12.00 -12.54
N GLY A 96 -1.66 11.10 -13.33
CA GLY A 96 -1.15 11.40 -14.66
C GLY A 96 -1.20 10.18 -15.56
N ALA A 97 -0.77 10.36 -16.80
CA ALA A 97 -0.76 9.27 -17.77
C ALA A 97 0.26 8.20 -17.36
N ALA A 98 -0.12 6.95 -17.54
CA ALA A 98 0.74 5.78 -17.36
C ALA A 98 0.45 4.81 -18.51
N PRO A 99 1.32 3.82 -18.75
CA PRO A 99 1.07 2.87 -19.85
C PRO A 99 -0.32 2.24 -19.73
N ASP A 100 -1.12 2.41 -20.76
CA ASP A 100 -2.49 1.89 -20.86
C ASP A 100 -3.43 2.33 -19.73
N GLY A 101 -3.19 3.51 -19.13
CA GLY A 101 -4.03 3.97 -18.04
C GLY A 101 -3.55 5.23 -17.38
N HIS A 102 -3.80 5.29 -16.06
CA HIS A 102 -3.41 6.40 -15.21
C HIS A 102 -2.70 5.88 -13.96
N GLY A 103 -1.78 6.66 -13.44
CA GLY A 103 -1.06 6.31 -12.23
C GLY A 103 -0.86 7.49 -11.31
N ALA A 104 -0.52 7.19 -10.07
CA ALA A 104 -0.14 8.19 -9.07
C ALA A 104 0.82 7.56 -8.09
N VAL A 105 1.65 8.37 -7.45
CA VAL A 105 2.58 7.90 -6.42
C VAL A 105 2.38 8.76 -5.17
N LEU A 106 2.25 8.09 -4.04
CA LEU A 106 2.08 8.74 -2.76
C LEU A 106 3.05 8.11 -1.75
N LEU A 107 3.19 8.76 -0.60
CA LEU A 107 3.92 8.20 0.54
C LEU A 107 2.90 7.91 1.63
N ASP A 108 3.03 6.74 2.28
CA ASP A 108 2.23 6.43 3.45
C ASP A 108 2.73 7.24 4.67
N PRO A 109 2.10 7.13 5.86
CA PRO A 109 2.54 7.90 7.03
C PRO A 109 4.00 7.67 7.45
N ASP A 110 4.58 6.51 7.13
CA ASP A 110 6.00 6.23 7.38
C ASP A 110 6.88 6.51 6.18
N ARG A 111 6.32 7.15 5.14
CA ARG A 111 7.01 7.56 3.92
C ARG A 111 7.40 6.40 2.99
N HIS A 112 6.75 5.26 3.11
CA HIS A 112 6.88 4.19 2.12
C HIS A 112 6.11 4.59 0.86
N ARG A 113 6.65 4.27 -0.29
CA ARG A 113 6.03 4.62 -1.56
C ARG A 113 4.88 3.69 -1.88
N LEU A 114 3.75 4.31 -2.22
CA LEU A 114 2.56 3.61 -2.71
C LEU A 114 2.30 4.05 -4.13
N GLY A 115 2.06 3.10 -5.01
CA GLY A 115 1.58 3.39 -6.35
C GLY A 115 0.11 3.06 -6.47
N LEU A 116 -0.63 3.88 -7.20
CA LEU A 116 -1.98 3.54 -7.64
C LEU A 116 -1.95 3.48 -9.16
N TYR A 117 -2.66 2.50 -9.70
CA TYR A 117 -2.80 2.34 -11.15
C TYR A 117 -4.24 2.00 -11.48
N GLN A 118 -4.75 2.57 -12.56
CA GLN A 118 -6.03 2.13 -13.09
C GLN A 118 -5.95 2.03 -14.61
N PRO A 119 -6.62 1.01 -15.20
CA PRO A 119 -6.68 0.87 -16.64
C PRO A 119 -7.43 2.03 -17.31
N ALA A 120 -7.06 2.34 -18.56
CA ALA A 120 -7.67 3.43 -19.33
C ALA A 120 -9.17 3.27 -19.52
N SER A 121 -9.68 2.04 -19.47
CA SER A 121 -11.11 1.75 -19.63
C SER A 121 -11.96 2.18 -18.42
N LYS A 122 -11.33 2.64 -17.32
CA LYS A 122 -12.03 3.00 -16.10
C LYS A 122 -12.08 4.52 -15.91
N PRO A 123 -13.12 5.06 -15.26
CA PRO A 123 -13.23 6.52 -15.07
C PRO A 123 -12.19 7.02 -14.06
N VAL A 124 -11.62 8.20 -14.35
CA VAL A 124 -10.64 8.84 -13.46
C VAL A 124 -11.33 9.34 -12.20
N SER A 125 -12.55 9.84 -12.32
CA SER A 125 -13.38 10.26 -11.19
C SER A 125 -14.68 9.47 -11.22
N ARG A 126 -15.18 9.10 -10.02
CA ARG A 126 -16.42 8.31 -9.89
C ARG A 126 -17.67 9.16 -9.73
N HIS A 127 -17.52 10.49 -9.68
CA HIS A 127 -18.68 11.41 -9.59
C HIS A 127 -18.49 12.67 -10.40
#